data_8bc11bbd9f84ac0d31e84c6482eac7af
#
_entry.id   8bc11bbd9f84ac0d31e84c6482eac7af
#
_cell.length_a   1.000
_cell.length_b   1.000
_cell.length_c   1.000
_cell.angle_alpha   90.00
_cell.angle_beta   90.00
_cell.angle_gamma   90.00
#
_symmetry.space_group_name_H-M   'P 1'
#
loop_
_entity.id
_entity.type
_entity.pdbx_description
1 polymer ?
#
loop_
_entity_poly.entity_id
_entity_poly.type
_entity_poly.pdbx_seq_one_letter_code
_entity_poly.pdbx_strand_id
1 'polypeptide(L)'
;QSITTYSGNYDFYLREREIRREQLLASYRRQQEMLAKEEDFIARFGARVSHAAQVQSRIKKLEKIERIELPPEQRVMRFEFAEPPRSGDDVCRLDGLGKIWLQPDHTTRQVFNGLTGMIRRQEKIALTGRNGAGKSTLLKVLAGQTEPTAGTVTIGANVQVGYFSQHSMDLLDGEMTVAATVQAAMPQANVGVVRNLCAAFLFQGDDVDKKVKILSGGEKSRVVLAMLLARPLNFLILDEPTNHLDIQSREVLLDALQQFTGTLIMVSHDRYFLRSLVNRVFEIDHGQMRIYEGDYDYYLEQVAPVDVPS
;
A
#
# COMPACT_ATOMS: atom_id res chain seq x y z
N GLN A 1 -13.05 -9.97 -23.24
CA GLN A 1 -13.04 -9.16 -22.01
C GLN A 1 -14.47 -9.06 -21.53
N SER A 2 -14.75 -9.53 -20.30
CA SER A 2 -16.07 -9.40 -19.68
C SER A 2 -16.06 -8.28 -18.66
N ILE A 3 -17.12 -7.46 -18.66
CA ILE A 3 -17.32 -6.42 -17.63
C ILE A 3 -18.27 -7.00 -16.60
N THR A 4 -17.86 -6.96 -15.33
CA THR A 4 -18.72 -7.35 -14.21
C THR A 4 -19.08 -6.12 -13.40
N THR A 5 -20.35 -5.88 -13.19
CA THR A 5 -20.87 -4.78 -12.34
C THR A 5 -21.21 -5.29 -10.95
N TYR A 6 -20.90 -4.48 -9.94
CA TYR A 6 -21.22 -4.75 -8.54
C TYR A 6 -22.13 -3.64 -8.01
N SER A 7 -23.25 -4.02 -7.40
CA SER A 7 -24.19 -3.06 -6.80
C SER A 7 -23.83 -2.84 -5.35
N GLY A 8 -22.90 -1.91 -5.08
CA GLY A 8 -22.44 -1.61 -3.73
C GLY A 8 -21.28 -0.61 -3.71
N ASN A 9 -20.79 -0.32 -2.52
CA ASN A 9 -19.60 0.49 -2.34
C ASN A 9 -18.31 -0.34 -2.58
N TYR A 10 -17.16 0.31 -2.48
CA TYR A 10 -15.85 -0.33 -2.72
C TYR A 10 -15.57 -1.50 -1.75
N ASP A 11 -15.96 -1.38 -0.47
CA ASP A 11 -15.79 -2.46 0.51
C ASP A 11 -16.63 -3.69 0.16
N PHE A 12 -17.84 -3.48 -0.38
CA PHE A 12 -18.69 -4.55 -0.89
C PHE A 12 -18.02 -5.24 -2.09
N TYR A 13 -17.47 -4.46 -3.04
CA TYR A 13 -16.73 -5.00 -4.19
C TYR A 13 -15.56 -5.88 -3.74
N LEU A 14 -14.75 -5.44 -2.78
CA LEU A 14 -13.60 -6.21 -2.29
C LEU A 14 -14.02 -7.55 -1.68
N ARG A 15 -15.06 -7.56 -0.84
CA ARG A 15 -15.59 -8.80 -0.24
C ARG A 15 -16.13 -9.75 -1.30
N GLU A 16 -16.94 -9.25 -2.23
CA GLU A 16 -17.51 -10.05 -3.30
C GLU A 16 -16.43 -10.61 -4.23
N ARG A 17 -15.39 -9.83 -4.52
CA ARG A 17 -14.24 -10.29 -5.31
C ARG A 17 -13.55 -11.47 -4.62
N GLU A 18 -13.30 -11.40 -3.33
CA GLU A 18 -12.64 -12.46 -2.58
C GLU A 18 -13.52 -13.72 -2.51
N ILE A 19 -14.80 -13.58 -2.20
CA ILE A 19 -15.76 -14.69 -2.20
C ILE A 19 -15.79 -15.38 -3.58
N ARG A 20 -15.84 -14.62 -4.67
CA ARG A 20 -15.84 -15.19 -6.03
C ARG A 20 -14.52 -15.90 -6.37
N ARG A 21 -13.39 -15.35 -5.92
CA ARG A 21 -12.08 -15.96 -6.07
C ARG A 21 -12.03 -17.31 -5.36
N GLU A 22 -12.48 -17.38 -4.12
CA GLU A 22 -12.55 -18.64 -3.35
C GLU A 22 -13.47 -19.65 -4.02
N GLN A 23 -14.64 -19.22 -4.51
CA GLN A 23 -15.58 -20.08 -5.24
C GLN A 23 -14.98 -20.62 -6.54
N LEU A 24 -14.27 -19.78 -7.30
CA LEU A 24 -13.59 -20.18 -8.53
C LEU A 24 -12.48 -21.19 -8.24
N LEU A 25 -11.66 -20.96 -7.22
CA LEU A 25 -10.62 -21.90 -6.78
C LEU A 25 -11.19 -23.23 -6.31
N ALA A 26 -12.28 -23.20 -5.56
CA ALA A 26 -12.98 -24.43 -5.11
C ALA A 26 -13.56 -25.21 -6.30
N SER A 27 -14.16 -24.51 -7.27
CA SER A 27 -14.70 -25.11 -8.49
C SER A 27 -13.60 -25.71 -9.37
N TYR A 28 -12.49 -25.02 -9.52
CA TYR A 28 -11.31 -25.50 -10.24
C TYR A 28 -10.76 -26.78 -9.58
N ARG A 29 -10.56 -26.80 -8.27
CA ARG A 29 -10.05 -27.97 -7.54
C ARG A 29 -10.98 -29.18 -7.74
N ARG A 30 -12.30 -29.00 -7.61
CA ARG A 30 -13.28 -30.06 -7.86
C ARG A 30 -13.22 -30.60 -9.30
N GLN A 31 -13.08 -29.70 -10.28
CA GLN A 31 -12.92 -30.09 -11.67
C GLN A 31 -11.64 -30.87 -11.90
N GLN A 32 -10.50 -30.45 -11.35
CA GLN A 32 -9.22 -31.16 -11.45
C GLN A 32 -9.29 -32.55 -10.84
N GLU A 33 -9.91 -32.70 -9.66
CA GLU A 33 -10.12 -34.02 -9.04
C GLU A 33 -10.99 -34.93 -9.88
N MET A 34 -12.02 -34.38 -10.51
CA MET A 34 -12.90 -35.17 -11.42
C MET A 34 -12.14 -35.59 -12.68
N LEU A 35 -11.39 -34.64 -13.30
CA LEU A 35 -10.59 -34.96 -14.49
C LEU A 35 -9.53 -36.01 -14.18
N ALA A 36 -8.81 -35.91 -13.07
CA ALA A 36 -7.82 -36.89 -12.64
C ALA A 36 -8.43 -38.31 -12.45
N LYS A 37 -9.63 -38.43 -11.87
CA LYS A 37 -10.32 -39.69 -11.70
C LYS A 37 -10.72 -40.32 -13.04
N GLU A 38 -11.19 -39.51 -13.99
CA GLU A 38 -11.57 -40.02 -15.32
C GLU A 38 -10.34 -40.42 -16.14
N GLU A 39 -9.26 -39.64 -16.08
CA GLU A 39 -7.97 -39.94 -16.74
C GLU A 39 -7.31 -41.18 -16.15
N ASP A 40 -7.32 -41.38 -14.84
CA ASP A 40 -6.81 -42.56 -14.17
C ASP A 40 -7.61 -43.86 -14.60
N PHE A 41 -8.93 -43.73 -14.68
CA PHE A 41 -9.75 -44.83 -15.20
C PHE A 41 -9.38 -45.20 -16.65
N ILE A 42 -9.23 -44.19 -17.52
CA ILE A 42 -8.84 -44.40 -18.92
C ILE A 42 -7.45 -45.03 -18.99
N ALA A 43 -6.49 -44.58 -18.18
CA ALA A 43 -5.13 -45.15 -18.14
C ALA A 43 -5.14 -46.64 -17.69
N ARG A 44 -5.93 -47.00 -16.65
CA ARG A 44 -5.99 -48.37 -16.12
C ARG A 44 -6.71 -49.37 -17.05
N PHE A 45 -7.73 -48.91 -17.78
CA PHE A 45 -8.61 -49.80 -18.52
C PHE A 45 -8.52 -49.62 -20.05
N GLY A 46 -7.75 -48.65 -20.54
CA GLY A 46 -7.63 -48.29 -21.96
C GLY A 46 -7.19 -49.47 -22.88
N ALA A 47 -6.34 -50.36 -22.36
CA ALA A 47 -5.84 -51.53 -23.11
C ALA A 47 -6.77 -52.75 -23.06
N ARG A 48 -7.87 -52.72 -22.29
CA ARG A 48 -8.76 -53.86 -22.10
C ARG A 48 -9.96 -53.84 -23.05
N VAL A 49 -10.04 -54.79 -23.97
CA VAL A 49 -11.14 -54.90 -24.96
C VAL A 49 -12.53 -54.91 -24.29
N SER A 50 -12.68 -55.58 -23.14
CA SER A 50 -13.93 -55.64 -22.38
C SER A 50 -14.43 -54.28 -21.86
N HIS A 51 -13.57 -53.26 -21.77
CA HIS A 51 -13.91 -51.93 -21.26
C HIS A 51 -13.88 -50.84 -22.37
N ALA A 52 -13.63 -51.23 -23.62
CA ALA A 52 -13.45 -50.28 -24.73
C ALA A 52 -14.60 -49.29 -24.88
N ALA A 53 -15.85 -49.74 -24.78
CA ALA A 53 -17.03 -48.86 -24.87
C ALA A 53 -17.11 -47.85 -23.72
N GLN A 54 -16.76 -48.27 -22.48
CA GLN A 54 -16.75 -47.37 -21.32
C GLN A 54 -15.63 -46.35 -21.40
N VAL A 55 -14.43 -46.76 -21.83
CA VAL A 55 -13.29 -45.88 -22.04
C VAL A 55 -13.61 -44.82 -23.11
N GLN A 56 -14.18 -45.24 -24.25
CA GLN A 56 -14.59 -44.30 -25.31
C GLN A 56 -15.67 -43.31 -24.83
N SER A 57 -16.62 -43.74 -24.02
CA SER A 57 -17.64 -42.86 -23.44
C SER A 57 -17.01 -41.81 -22.52
N ARG A 58 -16.03 -42.21 -21.69
CA ARG A 58 -15.32 -41.27 -20.78
C ARG A 58 -14.43 -40.28 -21.53
N ILE A 59 -13.75 -40.73 -22.57
CA ILE A 59 -12.96 -39.81 -23.43
C ILE A 59 -13.88 -38.76 -24.04
N LYS A 60 -15.03 -39.16 -24.63
CA LYS A 60 -16.01 -38.23 -25.19
C LYS A 60 -16.59 -37.27 -24.14
N LYS A 61 -16.70 -37.72 -22.89
CA LYS A 61 -17.14 -36.88 -21.78
C LYS A 61 -16.07 -35.82 -21.44
N LEU A 62 -14.79 -36.21 -21.37
CA LEU A 62 -13.68 -35.32 -21.10
C LEU A 62 -13.52 -34.25 -22.19
N GLU A 63 -13.69 -34.61 -23.47
CA GLU A 63 -13.62 -33.70 -24.61
C GLU A 63 -14.71 -32.60 -24.59
N LYS A 64 -15.84 -32.86 -23.92
CA LYS A 64 -16.96 -31.91 -23.80
C LYS A 64 -16.88 -30.99 -22.59
N ILE A 65 -15.95 -31.27 -21.69
CA ILE A 65 -15.79 -30.45 -20.48
C ILE A 65 -15.07 -29.17 -20.81
N GLU A 66 -15.72 -28.05 -20.59
CA GLU A 66 -15.08 -26.72 -20.62
C GLU A 66 -14.18 -26.59 -19.41
N ARG A 67 -12.89 -26.49 -19.66
CA ARG A 67 -11.89 -26.37 -18.59
C ARG A 67 -11.97 -25.01 -17.94
N ILE A 68 -12.06 -24.97 -16.61
CA ILE A 68 -11.99 -23.75 -15.84
C ILE A 68 -10.53 -23.25 -15.92
N GLU A 69 -10.35 -22.10 -16.52
CA GLU A 69 -9.07 -21.39 -16.52
C GLU A 69 -9.03 -20.46 -15.32
N LEU A 70 -8.05 -20.66 -14.46
CA LEU A 70 -7.78 -19.68 -13.42
C LEU A 70 -7.14 -18.45 -14.07
N PRO A 71 -7.57 -17.24 -13.72
CA PRO A 71 -6.82 -16.05 -14.07
C PRO A 71 -5.35 -16.26 -13.67
N PRO A 72 -4.38 -15.81 -14.47
CA PRO A 72 -2.99 -15.95 -14.11
C PRO A 72 -2.81 -15.41 -12.69
N GLU A 73 -2.32 -16.27 -11.81
CA GLU A 73 -1.96 -15.83 -10.45
C GLU A 73 -0.95 -14.71 -10.61
N GLN A 74 -1.38 -13.50 -10.29
CA GLN A 74 -0.43 -12.43 -10.13
C GLN A 74 0.43 -12.85 -8.93
N ARG A 75 1.59 -13.44 -9.23
CA ARG A 75 2.58 -13.70 -8.20
C ARG A 75 2.91 -12.35 -7.59
N VAL A 76 2.28 -12.05 -6.47
CA VAL A 76 2.74 -10.97 -5.59
C VAL A 76 4.14 -11.41 -5.18
N MET A 77 5.15 -10.90 -5.89
CA MET A 77 6.52 -11.12 -5.47
C MET A 77 6.65 -10.43 -4.11
N ARG A 78 6.78 -11.22 -3.06
CA ARG A 78 7.04 -10.71 -1.72
C ARG A 78 8.43 -10.08 -1.78
N PHE A 79 8.46 -8.78 -1.62
CA PHE A 79 9.70 -8.06 -1.44
C PHE A 79 10.08 -8.14 0.04
N GLU A 80 11.26 -8.65 0.33
CA GLU A 80 11.82 -8.58 1.66
C GLU A 80 12.48 -7.21 1.82
N PHE A 81 11.97 -6.42 2.76
CA PHE A 81 12.58 -5.14 3.09
C PHE A 81 13.99 -5.36 3.63
N ALA A 82 14.92 -4.47 3.27
CA ALA A 82 16.19 -4.40 3.98
C ALA A 82 15.89 -4.11 5.46
N GLU A 83 16.40 -4.95 6.37
CA GLU A 83 16.22 -4.73 7.80
C GLU A 83 16.78 -3.37 8.19
N PRO A 84 15.94 -2.42 8.63
CA PRO A 84 16.43 -1.13 9.04
C PRO A 84 17.15 -1.23 10.38
N PRO A 85 18.11 -0.35 10.68
CA PRO A 85 18.71 -0.29 12.00
C PRO A 85 17.63 -0.03 13.04
N ARG A 86 17.74 -0.66 14.20
CA ARG A 86 16.80 -0.44 15.30
C ARG A 86 16.87 1.00 15.76
N SER A 87 15.75 1.73 15.69
CA SER A 87 15.60 3.05 16.30
C SER A 87 15.47 2.97 17.81
N GLY A 88 15.69 4.09 18.50
CA GLY A 88 15.23 4.25 19.89
C GLY A 88 13.71 4.04 19.99
N ASP A 89 13.21 3.88 21.23
CA ASP A 89 11.77 3.71 21.46
C ASP A 89 10.99 5.01 21.21
N ASP A 90 11.58 6.17 21.50
CA ASP A 90 11.07 7.48 21.10
C ASP A 90 11.60 7.80 19.69
N VAL A 91 10.72 7.80 18.70
CA VAL A 91 11.07 8.06 17.29
C VAL A 91 11.02 9.53 16.96
N CYS A 92 10.00 10.24 17.44
CA CYS A 92 9.86 11.65 17.20
C CYS A 92 9.05 12.32 18.32
N ARG A 93 9.59 13.42 18.88
CA ARG A 93 8.92 14.23 19.89
C ARG A 93 8.57 15.59 19.31
N LEU A 94 7.34 16.03 19.55
CA LEU A 94 6.82 17.35 19.21
C LEU A 94 6.62 18.12 20.53
N ASP A 95 7.27 19.26 20.68
CA ASP A 95 7.16 20.10 21.85
C ASP A 95 6.69 21.51 21.47
N GLY A 96 5.41 21.80 21.70
CA GLY A 96 4.82 23.11 21.52
C GLY A 96 4.90 23.66 20.08
N LEU A 97 4.80 22.79 19.06
CA LEU A 97 5.00 23.18 17.66
C LEU A 97 3.99 24.23 17.21
N GLY A 98 4.51 25.30 16.61
CA GLY A 98 3.76 26.30 15.88
C GLY A 98 4.26 26.48 14.46
N LYS A 99 3.36 26.73 13.51
CA LYS A 99 3.71 27.06 12.13
C LYS A 99 2.87 28.21 11.60
N ILE A 100 3.57 29.20 11.09
CA ILE A 100 3.00 30.37 10.42
C ILE A 100 3.63 30.44 9.03
N TRP A 101 2.80 30.64 8.01
CA TRP A 101 3.26 30.92 6.65
C TRP A 101 3.11 32.39 6.35
N LEU A 102 4.15 33.00 5.77
CA LEU A 102 4.05 34.30 5.14
C LEU A 102 3.42 34.14 3.76
N GLN A 103 2.34 34.86 3.50
CA GLN A 103 1.65 34.84 2.22
C GLN A 103 2.28 35.89 1.25
N PRO A 104 2.03 35.73 -0.06
CA PRO A 104 2.55 36.69 -1.06
C PRO A 104 2.09 38.15 -0.85
N ASP A 105 0.96 38.36 -0.19
CA ASP A 105 0.38 39.66 0.16
C ASP A 105 0.96 40.21 1.49
N HIS A 106 2.05 39.63 2.00
CA HIS A 106 2.67 39.95 3.30
C HIS A 106 1.78 39.67 4.52
N THR A 107 0.60 39.07 4.38
CA THR A 107 -0.18 38.61 5.54
C THR A 107 0.41 37.30 6.09
N THR A 108 0.12 37.00 7.35
CA THR A 108 0.55 35.79 7.99
C THR A 108 -0.64 34.84 8.16
N ARG A 109 -0.45 33.57 7.82
CA ARG A 109 -1.44 32.51 8.06
C ARG A 109 -0.90 31.55 9.11
N GLN A 110 -1.48 31.59 10.30
CA GLN A 110 -1.21 30.56 11.31
C GLN A 110 -1.89 29.25 10.91
N VAL A 111 -1.13 28.16 10.90
CA VAL A 111 -1.62 26.82 10.54
C VAL A 111 -1.98 26.04 11.80
N PHE A 112 -1.04 26.00 12.74
CA PHE A 112 -1.24 25.40 14.06
C PHE A 112 -0.34 26.09 15.10
N ASN A 113 -0.66 25.88 16.38
CA ASN A 113 0.14 26.43 17.48
C ASN A 113 0.05 25.51 18.70
N GLY A 114 1.21 25.25 19.31
CA GLY A 114 1.30 24.48 20.54
C GLY A 114 1.05 22.97 20.39
N LEU A 115 1.26 22.39 19.19
CA LEU A 115 1.13 20.95 19.01
C LEU A 115 2.19 20.21 19.82
N THR A 116 1.76 19.29 20.69
CA THR A 116 2.66 18.48 21.52
C THR A 116 2.25 17.02 21.41
N GLY A 117 3.23 16.14 21.24
CA GLY A 117 2.98 14.70 21.06
C GLY A 117 4.26 13.88 20.97
N MET A 118 4.11 12.58 21.04
CA MET A 118 5.19 11.61 20.95
C MET A 118 4.82 10.52 19.95
N ILE A 119 5.73 10.21 19.05
CA ILE A 119 5.67 9.07 18.14
C ILE A 119 6.67 8.02 18.65
N ARG A 120 6.17 6.82 18.89
CA ARG A 120 6.98 5.70 19.38
C ARG A 120 7.28 4.70 18.28
N ARG A 121 8.27 3.88 18.56
CA ARG A 121 8.68 2.82 17.63
C ARG A 121 7.53 1.85 17.32
N GLN A 122 7.41 1.47 16.05
CA GLN A 122 6.40 0.54 15.52
C GLN A 122 4.95 1.06 15.56
N GLU A 123 4.73 2.32 15.94
CA GLU A 123 3.41 2.92 15.77
C GLU A 123 3.12 3.17 14.29
N LYS A 124 1.88 2.90 13.91
CA LYS A 124 1.32 3.20 12.59
C LYS A 124 0.19 4.21 12.77
N ILE A 125 0.50 5.47 12.48
CA ILE A 125 -0.32 6.62 12.85
C ILE A 125 -1.04 7.17 11.63
N ALA A 126 -2.37 7.36 11.72
CA ALA A 126 -3.10 8.23 10.81
C ALA A 126 -3.09 9.66 11.30
N LEU A 127 -2.72 10.59 10.43
CA LEU A 127 -2.91 12.03 10.68
C LEU A 127 -4.18 12.48 9.96
N THR A 128 -5.20 12.86 10.73
CA THR A 128 -6.53 13.24 10.26
C THR A 128 -6.84 14.71 10.53
N GLY A 129 -7.97 15.18 10.04
CA GLY A 129 -8.44 16.55 10.20
C GLY A 129 -8.99 17.15 8.91
N ARG A 130 -9.65 18.29 9.01
CA ARG A 130 -10.27 18.98 7.86
C ARG A 130 -9.23 19.36 6.80
N ASN A 131 -9.69 19.57 5.56
CA ASN A 131 -8.84 20.11 4.52
C ASN A 131 -8.34 21.50 4.93
N GLY A 132 -7.03 21.73 4.77
CA GLY A 132 -6.38 22.96 5.20
C GLY A 132 -6.05 23.06 6.71
N ALA A 133 -6.31 22.02 7.52
CA ALA A 133 -5.97 21.97 8.95
C ALA A 133 -4.46 21.95 9.24
N GLY A 134 -3.62 21.73 8.21
CA GLY A 134 -2.17 21.75 8.38
C GLY A 134 -1.50 20.37 8.36
N LYS A 135 -2.23 19.31 7.99
CA LYS A 135 -1.71 17.93 7.95
C LYS A 135 -0.39 17.81 7.17
N SER A 136 -0.39 18.20 5.89
CA SER A 136 0.82 18.16 5.04
C SER A 136 1.91 19.11 5.58
N THR A 137 1.55 20.22 6.20
CA THR A 137 2.50 21.12 6.84
C THR A 137 3.18 20.44 8.03
N LEU A 138 2.44 19.72 8.87
CA LEU A 138 3.02 18.95 9.98
C LEU A 138 3.94 17.85 9.45
N LEU A 139 3.51 17.09 8.44
CA LEU A 139 4.37 16.05 7.83
C LEU A 139 5.66 16.63 7.27
N LYS A 140 5.63 17.81 6.62
CA LYS A 140 6.84 18.51 6.14
C LYS A 140 7.76 18.93 7.29
N VAL A 141 7.20 19.38 8.41
CA VAL A 141 7.99 19.72 9.61
C VAL A 141 8.66 18.49 10.20
N LEU A 142 7.91 17.35 10.33
CA LEU A 142 8.46 16.09 10.82
C LEU A 142 9.54 15.51 9.90
N ALA A 143 9.39 15.71 8.59
CA ALA A 143 10.36 15.29 7.58
C ALA A 143 11.58 16.21 7.45
N GLY A 144 11.63 17.30 8.22
CA GLY A 144 12.71 18.29 8.13
C GLY A 144 12.72 19.09 6.82
N GLN A 145 11.60 19.11 6.08
CA GLN A 145 11.47 19.88 4.83
C GLN A 145 11.18 21.37 5.09
N THR A 146 10.72 21.70 6.28
CA THR A 146 10.49 23.07 6.71
C THR A 146 10.66 23.20 8.21
N GLU A 147 11.24 24.30 8.66
CA GLU A 147 11.39 24.61 10.07
C GLU A 147 10.05 24.99 10.72
N PRO A 148 9.78 24.59 11.96
CA PRO A 148 8.68 25.16 12.74
C PRO A 148 8.92 26.65 13.02
N THR A 149 7.86 27.43 13.19
CA THR A 149 7.97 28.86 13.59
C THR A 149 8.13 29.01 15.10
N ALA A 150 7.61 28.04 15.86
CA ALA A 150 7.73 27.95 17.32
C ALA A 150 7.78 26.48 17.74
N GLY A 151 8.33 26.22 18.91
CA GLY A 151 8.51 24.87 19.44
C GLY A 151 9.63 24.11 18.73
N THR A 152 9.73 22.80 19.01
CA THR A 152 10.81 21.95 18.48
C THR A 152 10.31 20.57 18.08
N VAL A 153 10.93 19.99 17.04
CA VAL A 153 10.84 18.59 16.69
C VAL A 153 12.15 17.91 17.03
N THR A 154 12.11 16.88 17.83
CA THR A 154 13.29 16.08 18.16
C THR A 154 13.15 14.68 17.56
N ILE A 155 14.03 14.34 16.63
CA ILE A 155 14.13 13.01 16.05
C ILE A 155 14.98 12.12 16.97
N GLY A 156 14.51 10.93 17.25
CA GLY A 156 15.17 9.98 18.15
C GLY A 156 16.47 9.41 17.59
N ALA A 157 17.19 8.70 18.46
CA ALA A 157 18.46 8.08 18.09
C ALA A 157 18.26 6.98 17.01
N ASN A 158 19.18 6.92 16.06
CA ASN A 158 19.20 5.95 14.95
C ASN A 158 17.92 5.96 14.09
N VAL A 159 17.15 7.04 14.10
CA VAL A 159 15.98 7.18 13.25
C VAL A 159 16.40 7.59 11.84
N GLN A 160 15.99 6.76 10.86
CA GLN A 160 16.18 7.00 9.43
C GLN A 160 14.83 7.37 8.83
N VAL A 161 14.66 8.65 8.51
CA VAL A 161 13.40 9.21 8.03
C VAL A 161 13.29 9.04 6.52
N GLY A 162 12.15 8.53 6.04
CA GLY A 162 11.74 8.57 4.66
C GLY A 162 10.47 9.40 4.49
N TYR A 163 10.44 10.28 3.50
CA TYR A 163 9.29 11.13 3.22
C TYR A 163 8.77 10.94 1.81
N PHE A 164 7.49 10.67 1.70
CA PHE A 164 6.75 10.62 0.44
C PHE A 164 5.73 11.77 0.41
N SER A 165 5.75 12.54 -0.65
CA SER A 165 4.72 13.54 -0.97
C SER A 165 4.44 13.57 -2.46
N GLN A 166 3.39 14.25 -2.86
CA GLN A 166 3.07 14.45 -4.27
C GLN A 166 4.24 15.07 -5.06
N HIS A 167 5.02 15.98 -4.46
CA HIS A 167 6.21 16.58 -5.07
C HIS A 167 7.40 15.62 -5.20
N SER A 168 7.37 14.47 -4.53
CA SER A 168 8.46 13.48 -4.67
C SER A 168 8.57 12.93 -6.09
N MET A 169 7.49 12.97 -6.88
CA MET A 169 7.51 12.58 -8.29
C MET A 169 8.26 13.57 -9.18
N ASP A 170 8.27 14.85 -8.80
CA ASP A 170 8.94 15.92 -9.56
C ASP A 170 10.48 15.83 -9.44
N LEU A 171 10.96 15.10 -8.42
CA LEU A 171 12.39 14.89 -8.17
C LEU A 171 12.98 13.72 -8.98
N LEU A 172 12.16 12.96 -9.69
CA LEU A 172 12.62 11.85 -10.53
C LEU A 172 13.33 12.36 -11.78
N ASP A 173 14.50 11.78 -12.07
CA ASP A 173 15.18 12.03 -13.36
C ASP A 173 14.43 11.32 -14.49
N GLY A 174 13.81 12.11 -15.36
CA GLY A 174 13.02 11.63 -16.48
C GLY A 174 13.81 10.82 -17.52
N GLU A 175 15.13 10.99 -17.62
CA GLU A 175 15.96 10.26 -18.57
C GLU A 175 16.42 8.89 -18.08
N MET A 176 16.34 8.63 -16.78
CA MET A 176 16.64 7.33 -16.21
C MET A 176 15.53 6.31 -16.50
N THR A 177 15.87 5.04 -16.56
CA THR A 177 14.90 3.95 -16.60
C THR A 177 14.37 3.66 -15.19
N VAL A 178 13.22 2.97 -15.09
CA VAL A 178 12.66 2.52 -13.81
C VAL A 178 13.70 1.71 -13.02
N ALA A 179 14.33 0.72 -13.67
CA ALA A 179 15.35 -0.12 -13.01
C ALA A 179 16.55 0.71 -12.53
N ALA A 180 17.06 1.64 -13.35
CA ALA A 180 18.19 2.49 -12.97
C ALA A 180 17.84 3.42 -11.81
N THR A 181 16.61 3.97 -11.80
CA THR A 181 16.10 4.83 -10.72
C THR A 181 16.01 4.07 -9.40
N VAL A 182 15.46 2.85 -9.41
CA VAL A 182 15.38 2.00 -8.22
C VAL A 182 16.77 1.53 -7.79
N GLN A 183 17.65 1.18 -8.74
CA GLN A 183 19.06 0.81 -8.46
C GLN A 183 19.81 1.94 -7.73
N ALA A 184 19.56 3.19 -8.09
CA ALA A 184 20.19 4.34 -7.42
C ALA A 184 19.80 4.44 -5.93
N ALA A 185 18.62 3.96 -5.53
CA ALA A 185 18.20 3.89 -4.13
C ALA A 185 18.85 2.74 -3.34
N MET A 186 19.36 1.71 -4.04
CA MET A 186 20.02 0.54 -3.45
C MET A 186 21.27 0.15 -4.24
N PRO A 187 22.34 0.97 -4.23
CA PRO A 187 23.50 0.81 -5.13
C PRO A 187 24.26 -0.50 -4.92
N GLN A 188 24.16 -1.13 -3.75
CA GLN A 188 24.81 -2.40 -3.44
C GLN A 188 23.98 -3.63 -3.83
N ALA A 189 22.71 -3.45 -4.23
CA ALA A 189 21.86 -4.56 -4.62
C ALA A 189 22.23 -5.10 -6.00
N ASN A 190 22.15 -6.42 -6.17
CA ASN A 190 22.30 -7.00 -7.49
C ASN A 190 21.05 -6.76 -8.37
N VAL A 191 21.22 -6.91 -9.68
CA VAL A 191 20.15 -6.67 -10.67
C VAL A 191 18.88 -7.49 -10.39
N GLY A 192 19.03 -8.72 -9.86
CA GLY A 192 17.90 -9.58 -9.53
C GLY A 192 17.03 -8.99 -8.41
N VAL A 193 17.65 -8.46 -7.37
CA VAL A 193 16.94 -7.80 -6.25
C VAL A 193 16.20 -6.56 -6.74
N VAL A 194 16.84 -5.73 -7.58
CA VAL A 194 16.19 -4.54 -8.16
C VAL A 194 15.00 -4.92 -9.02
N ARG A 195 15.14 -5.92 -9.91
CA ARG A 195 14.04 -6.38 -10.75
C ARG A 195 12.90 -6.99 -9.94
N ASN A 196 13.21 -7.71 -8.86
CA ASN A 196 12.19 -8.25 -7.94
C ASN A 196 11.42 -7.11 -7.24
N LEU A 197 12.11 -6.07 -6.79
CA LEU A 197 11.44 -4.89 -6.22
C LEU A 197 10.57 -4.19 -7.26
N CYS A 198 11.08 -3.94 -8.46
CA CYS A 198 10.30 -3.38 -9.56
C CYS A 198 9.04 -4.22 -9.83
N ALA A 199 9.18 -5.55 -9.89
CA ALA A 199 8.07 -6.47 -10.12
C ALA A 199 7.04 -6.45 -8.97
N ALA A 200 7.47 -6.31 -7.71
CA ALA A 200 6.59 -6.13 -6.56
C ALA A 200 5.73 -4.86 -6.70
N PHE A 201 6.28 -3.81 -7.33
CA PHE A 201 5.57 -2.57 -7.65
C PHE A 201 4.97 -2.56 -9.07
N LEU A 202 4.68 -3.74 -9.64
CA LEU A 202 4.00 -3.95 -10.91
C LEU A 202 4.75 -3.44 -12.15
N PHE A 203 6.09 -3.38 -12.10
CA PHE A 203 6.93 -3.17 -13.27
C PHE A 203 7.54 -4.50 -13.69
N GLN A 204 7.01 -5.13 -14.75
CA GLN A 204 7.41 -6.45 -15.21
C GLN A 204 7.92 -6.42 -16.65
N GLY A 205 8.76 -7.40 -17.01
CA GLY A 205 9.29 -7.50 -18.37
C GLY A 205 9.99 -6.23 -18.81
N ASP A 206 9.54 -5.65 -19.92
CA ASP A 206 10.12 -4.45 -20.54
C ASP A 206 9.73 -3.14 -19.81
N ASP A 207 8.80 -3.19 -18.85
CA ASP A 207 8.40 -2.00 -18.10
C ASP A 207 9.55 -1.43 -17.27
N VAL A 208 10.46 -2.27 -16.80
CA VAL A 208 11.63 -1.84 -16.00
C VAL A 208 12.63 -1.01 -16.81
N ASP A 209 12.62 -1.15 -18.14
CA ASP A 209 13.50 -0.44 -19.07
C ASP A 209 12.86 0.84 -19.62
N LYS A 210 11.59 1.11 -19.27
CA LYS A 210 10.91 2.37 -19.62
C LYS A 210 11.57 3.56 -18.94
N LYS A 211 11.71 4.67 -19.68
CA LYS A 211 12.17 5.94 -19.10
C LYS A 211 11.08 6.56 -18.22
N VAL A 212 11.50 7.14 -17.09
CA VAL A 212 10.59 7.76 -16.12
C VAL A 212 9.72 8.87 -16.74
N LYS A 213 10.22 9.60 -17.74
CA LYS A 213 9.46 10.68 -18.39
C LYS A 213 8.19 10.21 -19.11
N ILE A 214 8.14 8.95 -19.57
CA ILE A 214 6.97 8.41 -20.28
C ILE A 214 5.94 7.76 -19.34
N LEU A 215 6.25 7.66 -18.06
CA LEU A 215 5.38 7.06 -17.05
C LEU A 215 4.21 7.99 -16.72
N SER A 216 3.03 7.39 -16.49
CA SER A 216 1.87 8.06 -15.89
C SER A 216 2.16 8.52 -14.45
N GLY A 217 1.34 9.42 -13.91
CA GLY A 217 1.47 9.86 -12.52
C GLY A 217 1.43 8.71 -11.51
N GLY A 218 0.53 7.74 -11.70
CA GLY A 218 0.45 6.54 -10.85
C GLY A 218 1.69 5.64 -10.94
N GLU A 219 2.25 5.47 -12.14
CA GLU A 219 3.51 4.73 -12.31
C GLU A 219 4.69 5.45 -11.65
N LYS A 220 4.79 6.77 -11.79
CA LYS A 220 5.81 7.58 -11.08
C LYS A 220 5.68 7.44 -9.56
N SER A 221 4.47 7.49 -9.01
CA SER A 221 4.23 7.25 -7.58
C SER A 221 4.74 5.89 -7.14
N ARG A 222 4.49 4.83 -7.91
CA ARG A 222 5.01 3.48 -7.63
C ARG A 222 6.55 3.42 -7.65
N VAL A 223 7.19 4.11 -8.59
CA VAL A 223 8.68 4.20 -8.62
C VAL A 223 9.20 4.88 -7.38
N VAL A 224 8.64 6.03 -6.97
CA VAL A 224 9.04 6.73 -5.75
C VAL A 224 8.85 5.86 -4.51
N LEU A 225 7.72 5.17 -4.40
CA LEU A 225 7.43 4.26 -3.28
C LEU A 225 8.41 3.08 -3.26
N ALA A 226 8.72 2.49 -4.42
CA ALA A 226 9.72 1.43 -4.53
C ALA A 226 11.11 1.92 -4.08
N MET A 227 11.54 3.10 -4.53
CA MET A 227 12.80 3.72 -4.10
C MET A 227 12.85 3.99 -2.59
N LEU A 228 11.73 4.46 -2.03
CA LEU A 228 11.64 4.76 -0.60
C LEU A 228 11.78 3.49 0.23
N LEU A 229 11.03 2.45 -0.15
CA LEU A 229 11.00 1.17 0.57
C LEU A 229 12.24 0.29 0.29
N ALA A 230 13.01 0.59 -0.76
CA ALA A 230 14.31 0.00 -1.03
C ALA A 230 15.38 0.37 0.01
N ARG A 231 15.21 1.50 0.70
CA ARG A 231 16.18 2.04 1.66
C ARG A 231 15.90 1.45 3.06
N PRO A 232 16.93 1.27 3.90
CA PRO A 232 16.78 0.75 5.26
C PRO A 232 16.21 1.82 6.20
N LEU A 233 14.99 2.28 5.92
CA LEU A 233 14.29 3.31 6.70
C LEU A 233 13.53 2.66 7.84
N ASN A 234 13.43 3.35 8.98
CA ASN A 234 12.67 2.91 10.14
C ASN A 234 11.58 3.90 10.59
N PHE A 235 11.50 5.07 9.95
CA PHE A 235 10.41 6.01 10.11
C PHE A 235 9.93 6.53 8.75
N LEU A 236 8.72 6.14 8.36
CA LEU A 236 8.09 6.57 7.12
C LEU A 236 7.05 7.67 7.39
N ILE A 237 7.12 8.72 6.59
CA ILE A 237 6.16 9.83 6.59
C ILE A 237 5.54 9.87 5.20
N LEU A 238 4.23 9.61 5.10
CA LEU A 238 3.54 9.49 3.82
C LEU A 238 2.39 10.51 3.71
N ASP A 239 2.49 11.42 2.73
CA ASP A 239 1.46 12.42 2.45
C ASP A 239 0.65 12.01 1.22
N GLU A 240 -0.57 11.48 1.45
CA GLU A 240 -1.50 10.99 0.42
C GLU A 240 -0.88 9.95 -0.54
N PRO A 241 -0.27 8.86 -0.04
CA PRO A 241 0.43 7.91 -0.90
C PRO A 241 -0.49 7.11 -1.82
N THR A 242 -1.78 7.10 -1.56
CA THR A 242 -2.80 6.41 -2.35
C THR A 242 -3.35 7.25 -3.50
N ASN A 243 -3.05 8.56 -3.54
CA ASN A 243 -3.48 9.43 -4.62
C ASN A 243 -2.86 8.99 -5.95
N HIS A 244 -3.67 9.02 -7.01
CA HIS A 244 -3.29 8.60 -8.37
C HIS A 244 -2.95 7.11 -8.54
N LEU A 245 -3.03 6.30 -7.48
CA LEU A 245 -2.86 4.85 -7.59
C LEU A 245 -4.18 4.19 -8.00
N ASP A 246 -4.09 3.26 -8.94
CA ASP A 246 -5.17 2.33 -9.23
C ASP A 246 -5.36 1.33 -8.07
N ILE A 247 -6.45 0.58 -8.12
CA ILE A 247 -6.83 -0.37 -7.06
C ILE A 247 -5.70 -1.37 -6.79
N GLN A 248 -5.10 -1.93 -7.84
CA GLN A 248 -4.05 -2.92 -7.73
C GLN A 248 -2.78 -2.34 -7.09
N SER A 249 -2.39 -1.14 -7.49
CA SER A 249 -1.24 -0.43 -6.91
C SER A 249 -1.45 -0.09 -5.43
N ARG A 250 -2.69 0.23 -5.02
CA ARG A 250 -3.03 0.44 -3.59
C ARG A 250 -2.90 -0.83 -2.78
N GLU A 251 -3.34 -1.97 -3.30
CA GLU A 251 -3.20 -3.28 -2.64
C GLU A 251 -1.72 -3.62 -2.44
N VAL A 252 -0.89 -3.45 -3.47
CA VAL A 252 0.57 -3.66 -3.37
C VAL A 252 1.20 -2.77 -2.32
N LEU A 253 0.82 -1.48 -2.27
CA LEU A 253 1.33 -0.57 -1.27
C LEU A 253 0.88 -0.96 0.14
N LEU A 254 -0.39 -1.37 0.30
CA LEU A 254 -0.92 -1.82 1.59
C LEU A 254 -0.16 -3.04 2.10
N ASP A 255 0.02 -4.07 1.26
CA ASP A 255 0.77 -5.28 1.60
C ASP A 255 2.21 -4.94 2.02
N ALA A 256 2.86 -4.04 1.28
CA ALA A 256 4.19 -3.57 1.61
C ALA A 256 4.24 -2.86 2.97
N LEU A 257 3.31 -1.95 3.26
CA LEU A 257 3.28 -1.22 4.54
C LEU A 257 2.83 -2.07 5.72
N GLN A 258 2.05 -3.12 5.50
CA GLN A 258 1.72 -4.11 6.56
C GLN A 258 2.96 -4.89 6.98
N GLN A 259 3.82 -5.25 6.03
CA GLN A 259 5.08 -5.97 6.29
C GLN A 259 6.17 -5.03 6.84
N PHE A 260 6.02 -3.72 6.69
CA PHE A 260 6.99 -2.76 7.22
C PHE A 260 6.98 -2.76 8.75
N THR A 261 8.12 -3.12 9.36
CA THR A 261 8.32 -3.26 10.81
C THR A 261 8.69 -1.96 11.52
N GLY A 262 8.91 -0.88 10.76
CA GLY A 262 9.23 0.45 11.30
C GLY A 262 7.99 1.23 11.76
N THR A 263 8.22 2.49 12.06
CA THR A 263 7.21 3.47 12.46
C THR A 263 6.67 4.19 11.23
N LEU A 264 5.38 4.46 11.21
CA LEU A 264 4.70 5.11 10.09
C LEU A 264 3.78 6.22 10.59
N ILE A 265 3.84 7.39 9.95
CA ILE A 265 2.79 8.40 10.03
C ILE A 265 2.32 8.75 8.64
N MET A 266 1.01 8.81 8.44
CA MET A 266 0.46 9.05 7.11
C MET A 266 -0.81 9.90 7.12
N VAL A 267 -1.00 10.64 6.04
CA VAL A 267 -2.29 11.23 5.65
C VAL A 267 -2.85 10.40 4.50
N SER A 268 -4.09 9.97 4.59
CA SER A 268 -4.80 9.34 3.48
C SER A 268 -6.30 9.60 3.59
N HIS A 269 -6.98 9.69 2.44
CA HIS A 269 -8.43 9.72 2.34
C HIS A 269 -9.04 8.32 2.13
N ASP A 270 -8.21 7.31 1.97
CA ASP A 270 -8.64 5.92 1.79
C ASP A 270 -8.91 5.26 3.15
N ARG A 271 -10.18 5.17 3.52
CA ARG A 271 -10.62 4.60 4.81
C ARG A 271 -10.26 3.12 4.95
N TYR A 272 -10.33 2.35 3.86
CA TYR A 272 -9.97 0.94 3.88
C TYR A 272 -8.48 0.78 4.20
N PHE A 273 -7.65 1.61 3.58
CA PHE A 273 -6.22 1.64 3.81
C PHE A 273 -5.87 1.98 5.27
N LEU A 274 -6.53 3.01 5.83
CA LEU A 274 -6.33 3.40 7.23
C LEU A 274 -6.76 2.31 8.22
N ARG A 275 -7.94 1.69 8.01
CA ARG A 275 -8.45 0.59 8.85
C ARG A 275 -7.52 -0.62 8.87
N SER A 276 -6.88 -0.92 7.74
CA SER A 276 -6.03 -2.11 7.58
C SER A 276 -4.63 -1.94 8.19
N LEU A 277 -4.22 -0.72 8.51
CA LEU A 277 -2.82 -0.42 8.82
C LEU A 277 -2.62 0.30 10.15
N VAL A 278 -3.53 1.17 10.56
CA VAL A 278 -3.33 2.17 11.62
C VAL A 278 -3.69 1.60 12.99
N ASN A 279 -2.87 1.92 13.99
CA ASN A 279 -3.10 1.56 15.39
C ASN A 279 -3.18 2.77 16.33
N ARG A 280 -3.02 4.00 15.81
CA ARG A 280 -3.10 5.25 16.56
C ARG A 280 -3.51 6.39 15.64
N VAL A 281 -4.28 7.36 16.13
CA VAL A 281 -4.75 8.48 15.30
C VAL A 281 -4.38 9.81 15.94
N PHE A 282 -3.78 10.70 15.14
CA PHE A 282 -3.58 12.11 15.46
C PHE A 282 -4.57 12.93 14.64
N GLU A 283 -5.38 13.74 15.28
CA GLU A 283 -6.32 14.64 14.63
C GLU A 283 -5.87 16.09 14.81
N ILE A 284 -5.75 16.84 13.72
CA ILE A 284 -5.57 18.28 13.77
C ILE A 284 -6.91 18.95 13.50
N ASP A 285 -7.42 19.63 14.50
CA ASP A 285 -8.64 20.44 14.40
C ASP A 285 -8.44 21.82 15.03
N HIS A 286 -8.83 22.87 14.31
CA HIS A 286 -8.65 24.27 14.72
C HIS A 286 -7.24 24.63 15.26
N GLY A 287 -6.20 24.06 14.66
CA GLY A 287 -4.80 24.31 15.04
C GLY A 287 -4.35 23.59 16.32
N GLN A 288 -5.16 22.74 16.89
CA GLN A 288 -4.88 21.89 18.04
C GLN A 288 -4.74 20.44 17.59
N MET A 289 -3.99 19.62 18.36
CA MET A 289 -3.85 18.19 18.09
C MET A 289 -4.52 17.37 19.20
N ARG A 290 -5.35 16.42 18.80
CA ARG A 290 -5.91 15.39 19.68
C ARG A 290 -5.30 14.05 19.31
N ILE A 291 -5.03 13.22 20.29
CA ILE A 291 -4.42 11.90 20.12
C ILE A 291 -5.42 10.85 20.59
N TYR A 292 -5.68 9.87 19.74
CA TYR A 292 -6.54 8.73 20.01
C TYR A 292 -5.68 7.48 20.07
N GLU A 293 -5.66 6.85 21.23
CA GLU A 293 -4.87 5.63 21.50
C GLU A 293 -5.68 4.39 21.07
N GLY A 294 -5.86 4.23 19.76
CA GLY A 294 -6.63 3.14 19.16
C GLY A 294 -6.54 3.16 17.64
N ASP A 295 -7.17 2.17 17.04
CA ASP A 295 -7.24 2.06 15.58
C ASP A 295 -8.17 3.11 14.94
N TYR A 296 -8.30 3.04 13.63
CA TYR A 296 -9.11 4.00 12.89
C TYR A 296 -10.61 3.86 13.17
N ASP A 297 -11.10 2.66 13.50
CA ASP A 297 -12.52 2.44 13.86
C ASP A 297 -12.82 3.00 15.24
N TYR A 298 -11.95 2.80 16.22
CA TYR A 298 -12.05 3.46 17.52
C TYR A 298 -12.11 4.97 17.39
N TYR A 299 -11.26 5.59 16.55
CA TYR A 299 -11.31 7.02 16.29
C TYR A 299 -12.69 7.45 15.73
N LEU A 300 -13.22 6.71 14.75
CA LEU A 300 -14.52 7.04 14.15
C LEU A 300 -15.67 6.99 15.18
N GLU A 301 -15.63 6.03 16.11
CA GLU A 301 -16.60 5.93 17.21
C GLU A 301 -16.54 7.15 18.15
N GLN A 302 -15.32 7.63 18.45
CA GLN A 302 -15.13 8.78 19.34
C GLN A 302 -15.56 10.12 18.71
N VAL A 303 -15.49 10.24 17.38
CA VAL A 303 -15.79 11.47 16.64
C VAL A 303 -17.21 11.45 16.07
N ALA A 304 -17.90 10.30 16.07
CA ALA A 304 -19.29 10.20 15.66
C ALA A 304 -20.15 11.13 16.53
N PRO A 305 -21.07 11.93 15.93
CA PRO A 305 -22.02 12.71 16.72
C PRO A 305 -22.80 11.73 17.61
N VAL A 306 -22.80 11.99 18.92
CA VAL A 306 -23.68 11.28 19.85
C VAL A 306 -25.10 11.62 19.40
N ASP A 307 -25.82 10.66 18.82
CA ASP A 307 -27.26 10.77 18.61
C ASP A 307 -27.87 10.95 19.99
N VAL A 308 -28.20 12.20 20.34
CA VAL A 308 -29.01 12.50 21.51
C VAL A 308 -30.42 12.05 21.13
N PRO A 309 -30.96 10.99 21.78
CA PRO A 309 -32.35 10.60 21.54
C PRO A 309 -33.24 11.77 21.98
N SER A 310 -34.02 12.29 21.06
CA SER A 310 -35.06 13.32 21.26
C SER A 310 -36.20 12.78 22.08
#